data_f8ac8235a6d0af29965f2041cdb01646
#
_entry.id   f8ac8235a6d0af29965f2041cdb01646
#
_cell.length_a   1.000
_cell.length_b   1.000
_cell.length_c   1.000
_cell.angle_alpha   90.00
_cell.angle_beta   90.00
_cell.angle_gamma   90.00
#
_symmetry.space_group_name_H-M   'P 1'
#
loop_
_entity.id
_entity.type
_entity.pdbx_description
1 polymer ?
#
loop_
_entity_poly.entity_id
_entity_poly.type
_entity_poly.pdbx_seq_one_letter_code
_entity_poly.pdbx_strand_id
1 'polypeptide(L)'
;MREYLLPTRVVDGNKIENADTLLRSKGLYATINYNAEEWKSYLKMEGVGSFIILDFGKEMNGGIRMITNGIKYDSCKLRIRFGESLGEVSVNIKEKNANNVHGPRDFETLVCSYADVTMGKTGFRFVRIDLLEDRFVYFKNIFCENRILSKKPIYTYQGKDERIAKIFEVAKRTVDLCASEGYVWDGVKRDRLLWAGDLAPEIMALNSIYGRLPVVERSLDLAKKLAPIPKFMNGIYTYSMWWIIILADYYKEFNCEKYIKKQLSYLVELLDLLDGMVDENGELNREIRYLVDWPTKGSVDELVGVRAIFLMAMNGAVELLNAFGLSTEKAMKIREKILKQPLLAQEKKQVIALKYFATGELTDAEYNKLTEGGVKGFSTFMSYYVLSAIASRDEKLAIELMKEYYGAMLDRGATTFWEDFHIEWLEGSGRIDEIDPTKKDLHGDYGDHCYVGFRHSLCHGWSAGVVKFIKEHCHN
;
A
#
# COMPACT_ATOMS: atom_id res chain seq x y z
N MET A 1 -12.69 8.42 -8.59
CA MET A 1 -14.11 8.69 -8.22
C MET A 1 -14.19 9.06 -6.75
N ARG A 2 -15.22 9.80 -6.34
CA ARG A 2 -15.57 9.98 -4.92
C ARG A 2 -16.77 9.10 -4.60
N GLU A 3 -16.66 8.33 -3.52
CA GLU A 3 -17.74 7.55 -2.95
C GLU A 3 -18.14 8.15 -1.61
N TYR A 4 -19.41 8.14 -1.30
CA TYR A 4 -19.93 8.58 0.01
C TYR A 4 -20.47 7.35 0.74
N LEU A 5 -19.84 7.01 1.87
CA LEU A 5 -20.08 5.77 2.58
C LEU A 5 -20.45 6.05 4.02
N LEU A 6 -21.55 5.42 4.49
CA LEU A 6 -21.94 5.46 5.90
C LEU A 6 -21.04 4.55 6.75
N PRO A 7 -20.88 4.82 8.05
CA PRO A 7 -20.33 3.85 8.96
C PRO A 7 -21.19 2.58 8.98
N THR A 8 -20.55 1.45 9.19
CA THR A 8 -21.22 0.14 9.24
C THR A 8 -21.60 -0.25 10.66
N ARG A 9 -20.90 0.28 11.65
CA ARG A 9 -21.22 0.11 13.07
C ARG A 9 -20.73 1.25 13.94
N VAL A 10 -21.38 1.46 15.06
CA VAL A 10 -20.85 2.20 16.20
C VAL A 10 -20.08 1.20 17.06
N VAL A 11 -18.79 1.44 17.25
CA VAL A 11 -17.90 0.54 18.01
C VAL A 11 -18.05 0.80 19.51
N ASP A 12 -18.01 2.07 19.88
CA ASP A 12 -18.06 2.52 21.27
C ASP A 12 -18.57 3.97 21.33
N GLY A 13 -19.07 4.38 22.48
CA GLY A 13 -19.50 5.75 22.71
C GLY A 13 -19.89 6.02 24.15
N ASN A 14 -19.76 7.28 24.56
CA ASN A 14 -20.09 7.75 25.88
C ASN A 14 -20.86 9.08 25.79
N LYS A 15 -21.87 9.26 26.63
CA LYS A 15 -22.73 10.45 26.65
C LYS A 15 -23.27 10.81 25.27
N ILE A 16 -23.83 9.83 24.58
CA ILE A 16 -24.44 9.95 23.26
C ILE A 16 -25.84 9.37 23.23
N GLU A 17 -26.68 9.93 22.38
CA GLU A 17 -28.05 9.45 22.11
C GLU A 17 -28.23 9.21 20.61
N ASN A 18 -29.07 8.22 20.23
CA ASN A 18 -29.47 7.95 18.84
C ASN A 18 -28.33 7.66 17.86
N ALA A 19 -27.22 7.07 18.31
CA ALA A 19 -26.06 6.82 17.48
C ALA A 19 -26.33 5.89 16.28
N ASP A 20 -27.28 4.97 16.41
CA ASP A 20 -27.68 4.03 15.36
C ASP A 20 -28.31 4.72 14.13
N THR A 21 -28.75 5.95 14.25
CA THR A 21 -29.29 6.74 13.15
C THR A 21 -28.25 7.02 12.06
N LEU A 22 -26.97 7.10 12.43
CA LEU A 22 -25.88 7.26 11.49
C LEU A 22 -25.72 6.07 10.52
N LEU A 23 -26.15 4.86 10.95
CA LEU A 23 -26.04 3.63 10.18
C LEU A 23 -27.15 3.46 9.14
N ARG A 24 -28.23 4.22 9.29
CA ARG A 24 -29.49 4.06 8.54
C ARG A 24 -29.89 5.26 7.70
N SER A 25 -29.02 6.22 7.55
CA SER A 25 -29.36 7.45 6.83
C SER A 25 -29.84 7.15 5.40
N LYS A 26 -31.07 7.50 5.11
CA LYS A 26 -31.73 7.30 3.81
C LYS A 26 -31.30 8.33 2.74
N GLY A 27 -30.30 9.09 2.94
CA GLY A 27 -29.84 10.07 1.97
C GLY A 27 -28.48 10.60 2.36
N LEU A 28 -27.52 10.38 1.51
CA LEU A 28 -26.20 10.99 1.59
C LEU A 28 -26.27 12.51 1.34
N TYR A 29 -27.44 13.01 0.99
CA TYR A 29 -27.66 14.43 0.72
C TYR A 29 -27.95 15.15 2.02
N ALA A 30 -27.04 15.98 2.36
CA ALA A 30 -27.13 16.88 3.46
C ALA A 30 -28.07 18.04 3.09
N THR A 31 -29.27 17.94 3.54
CA THR A 31 -30.09 19.14 3.71
C THR A 31 -30.03 19.55 5.16
N ILE A 32 -29.57 20.75 5.40
CA ILE A 32 -29.69 21.38 6.71
C ILE A 32 -31.18 21.55 6.99
N ASN A 33 -31.62 21.11 8.17
CA ASN A 33 -33.03 21.18 8.55
C ASN A 33 -33.20 22.02 9.83
N TYR A 34 -34.09 23.00 9.77
CA TYR A 34 -34.40 23.90 10.88
C TYR A 34 -35.52 23.38 11.81
N ASN A 35 -36.10 22.21 11.52
CA ASN A 35 -37.13 21.65 12.37
C ASN A 35 -36.55 21.01 13.63
N ALA A 36 -36.65 21.67 14.76
CA ALA A 36 -36.10 21.24 16.04
C ALA A 36 -36.66 19.89 16.53
N GLU A 37 -37.89 19.51 16.15
CA GLU A 37 -38.46 18.21 16.51
C GLU A 37 -37.74 17.03 15.80
N GLU A 38 -37.24 17.24 14.60
CA GLU A 38 -36.48 16.24 13.89
C GLU A 38 -35.08 16.03 14.50
N TRP A 39 -34.49 17.07 15.11
CA TRP A 39 -33.16 16.94 15.72
C TRP A 39 -33.13 15.92 16.84
N LYS A 40 -34.25 15.74 17.58
CA LYS A 40 -34.37 14.75 18.65
C LYS A 40 -34.11 13.32 18.17
N SER A 41 -34.22 13.07 16.87
CA SER A 41 -33.94 11.77 16.28
C SER A 41 -32.49 11.62 15.79
N TYR A 42 -31.68 12.70 15.79
CA TYR A 42 -30.29 12.65 15.30
C TYR A 42 -29.31 12.19 16.40
N LEU A 43 -28.09 11.81 16.00
CA LEU A 43 -27.04 11.60 16.99
C LEU A 43 -26.87 12.88 17.82
N LYS A 44 -27.02 12.78 19.12
CA LYS A 44 -26.68 13.85 20.08
C LYS A 44 -25.43 13.44 20.83
N MET A 45 -24.48 14.37 20.96
CA MET A 45 -23.34 14.29 21.87
C MET A 45 -23.48 15.43 22.88
N GLU A 46 -23.27 15.17 24.21
CA GLU A 46 -23.47 16.18 25.24
C GLU A 46 -22.44 16.12 26.36
N GLY A 47 -21.82 17.27 26.61
CA GLY A 47 -20.89 17.52 27.71
C GLY A 47 -19.48 16.96 27.48
N VAL A 48 -18.57 17.42 28.32
CA VAL A 48 -17.17 16.97 28.31
C VAL A 48 -17.08 15.46 28.55
N GLY A 49 -16.24 14.78 27.75
CA GLY A 49 -16.07 13.33 27.80
C GLY A 49 -17.08 12.56 26.94
N SER A 50 -17.97 13.27 26.22
CA SER A 50 -18.77 12.67 25.18
C SER A 50 -17.90 12.27 24.00
N PHE A 51 -18.01 11.03 23.51
CA PHE A 51 -17.32 10.56 22.32
C PHE A 51 -18.11 9.47 21.57
N ILE A 52 -17.74 9.27 20.31
CA ILE A 52 -18.20 8.18 19.49
C ILE A 52 -17.04 7.61 18.67
N ILE A 53 -17.00 6.28 18.50
CA ILE A 53 -16.08 5.57 17.58
C ILE A 53 -16.92 4.88 16.51
N LEU A 54 -16.65 5.22 15.26
CA LEU A 54 -17.31 4.70 14.08
C LEU A 54 -16.37 3.78 13.30
N ASP A 55 -16.86 2.61 12.84
CA ASP A 55 -16.20 1.71 11.91
C ASP A 55 -16.87 1.82 10.53
N PHE A 56 -16.12 2.13 9.50
CA PHE A 56 -16.58 2.16 8.11
C PHE A 56 -16.53 0.79 7.42
N GLY A 57 -16.16 -0.27 8.16
CA GLY A 57 -16.16 -1.67 7.72
C GLY A 57 -14.99 -2.04 6.80
N LYS A 58 -14.31 -1.07 6.22
CA LYS A 58 -13.15 -1.26 5.33
C LYS A 58 -12.30 0.00 5.28
N GLU A 59 -11.04 -0.18 4.86
CA GLU A 59 -10.10 0.93 4.67
C GLU A 59 -10.62 1.95 3.65
N MET A 60 -10.40 3.23 3.92
CA MET A 60 -10.78 4.39 3.13
C MET A 60 -9.58 5.27 2.80
N ASN A 61 -9.66 6.01 1.72
CA ASN A 61 -8.73 7.08 1.38
C ASN A 61 -9.50 8.40 1.26
N GLY A 62 -9.50 9.21 2.31
CA GLY A 62 -10.28 10.45 2.30
C GLY A 62 -10.45 11.10 3.65
N GLY A 63 -11.67 11.56 3.92
CA GLY A 63 -12.05 12.20 5.17
C GLY A 63 -13.51 11.96 5.52
N ILE A 64 -13.95 12.50 6.63
CA ILE A 64 -15.37 12.48 7.02
C ILE A 64 -16.05 13.79 6.62
N ARG A 65 -17.29 13.67 6.19
CA ARG A 65 -18.21 14.78 6.01
C ARG A 65 -19.25 14.73 7.13
N MET A 66 -19.36 15.82 7.86
CA MET A 66 -20.26 15.95 9.00
C MET A 66 -21.33 16.98 8.70
N ILE A 67 -22.58 16.62 8.97
CA ILE A 67 -23.73 17.52 8.88
C ILE A 67 -24.22 17.79 10.28
N THR A 68 -23.96 19.01 10.77
CA THR A 68 -24.42 19.45 12.09
C THR A 68 -25.76 20.16 11.97
N ASN A 69 -26.56 20.07 13.04
CA ASN A 69 -27.76 20.87 13.18
C ASN A 69 -27.62 21.84 14.37
N GLY A 70 -28.36 21.69 15.46
CA GLY A 70 -28.28 22.57 16.61
C GLY A 70 -27.01 22.31 17.42
N ILE A 71 -26.32 23.39 17.78
CA ILE A 71 -25.20 23.36 18.73
C ILE A 71 -25.48 24.43 19.80
N LYS A 72 -25.29 24.09 21.07
CA LYS A 72 -25.39 25.06 22.15
C LYS A 72 -24.35 26.18 21.94
N TYR A 73 -24.78 27.42 21.90
CA TYR A 73 -23.95 28.62 21.62
C TYR A 73 -23.34 28.63 20.20
N ASP A 74 -24.03 28.06 19.22
CA ASP A 74 -23.75 28.11 17.77
C ASP A 74 -22.46 27.44 17.29
N SER A 75 -21.60 26.96 18.19
CA SER A 75 -20.38 26.23 17.82
C SER A 75 -19.89 25.34 18.95
N CYS A 76 -19.08 24.34 18.63
CA CYS A 76 -18.36 23.56 19.61
C CYS A 76 -17.01 23.07 19.09
N LYS A 77 -16.11 22.78 20.02
CA LYS A 77 -14.79 22.25 19.74
C LYS A 77 -14.82 20.72 19.79
N LEU A 78 -14.39 20.11 18.70
CA LEU A 78 -14.25 18.66 18.57
C LEU A 78 -12.80 18.27 18.42
N ARG A 79 -12.44 17.07 18.88
CA ARG A 79 -11.21 16.36 18.47
C ARG A 79 -11.60 15.22 17.57
N ILE A 80 -10.94 15.12 16.42
CA ILE A 80 -11.17 14.08 15.43
C ILE A 80 -9.91 13.24 15.30
N ARG A 81 -10.06 11.93 15.43
CA ARG A 81 -8.98 10.96 15.25
C ARG A 81 -9.35 9.95 14.19
N PHE A 82 -8.40 9.67 13.28
CA PHE A 82 -8.49 8.66 12.24
C PHE A 82 -7.53 7.52 12.56
N GLY A 83 -7.96 6.28 12.36
CA GLY A 83 -7.12 5.09 12.53
C GLY A 83 -7.42 4.01 11.50
N GLU A 84 -6.40 3.29 11.07
CA GLU A 84 -6.54 2.07 10.26
C GLU A 84 -6.93 0.86 11.14
N SER A 85 -6.69 0.95 12.45
CA SER A 85 -7.11 -0.02 13.46
C SER A 85 -7.81 0.65 14.64
N LEU A 86 -8.51 -0.15 15.46
CA LEU A 86 -9.11 0.33 16.70
C LEU A 86 -8.06 0.77 17.72
N GLY A 87 -6.91 0.10 17.75
CA GLY A 87 -5.80 0.53 18.59
C GLY A 87 -5.34 1.93 18.22
N GLU A 88 -5.11 2.21 16.93
CA GLU A 88 -4.62 3.51 16.47
C GLU A 88 -5.59 4.65 16.78
N VAL A 89 -6.89 4.47 16.55
CA VAL A 89 -7.88 5.52 16.79
C VAL A 89 -8.10 5.82 18.28
N SER A 90 -7.65 4.92 19.15
CA SER A 90 -7.87 4.99 20.60
C SER A 90 -6.73 5.66 21.38
N VAL A 91 -5.55 5.81 20.78
CA VAL A 91 -4.35 6.38 21.44
C VAL A 91 -4.15 7.85 21.11
N ASN A 92 -3.28 8.51 21.88
CA ASN A 92 -2.84 9.87 21.59
C ASN A 92 -1.61 9.87 20.65
N ILE A 93 -1.35 11.01 20.01
CA ILE A 93 -0.11 11.22 19.24
C ILE A 93 1.10 10.98 20.16
N LYS A 94 2.10 10.27 19.61
CA LYS A 94 3.33 9.75 20.22
C LYS A 94 3.18 8.42 20.96
N GLU A 95 1.99 8.01 21.39
CA GLU A 95 1.78 6.69 21.95
C GLU A 95 1.97 5.63 20.84
N LYS A 96 2.81 4.60 21.11
CA LYS A 96 3.12 3.53 20.14
C LYS A 96 3.42 4.05 18.72
N ASN A 97 4.14 5.18 18.61
CA ASN A 97 4.49 5.85 17.36
C ASN A 97 3.32 6.42 16.53
N ALA A 98 2.12 6.56 17.11
CA ALA A 98 1.05 7.33 16.47
C ALA A 98 1.51 8.76 16.19
N ASN A 99 1.27 9.26 14.97
CA ASN A 99 1.79 10.58 14.55
C ASN A 99 0.93 11.20 13.44
N ASN A 100 1.16 12.50 13.23
CA ASN A 100 0.55 13.30 12.16
C ASN A 100 1.49 13.50 10.95
N VAL A 101 2.48 12.63 10.77
CA VAL A 101 3.41 12.74 9.64
C VAL A 101 2.64 12.59 8.33
N HIS A 102 2.90 13.48 7.38
CA HIS A 102 2.27 13.56 6.05
C HIS A 102 0.77 13.89 6.02
N GLY A 103 0.15 14.14 7.17
CA GLY A 103 -1.24 14.59 7.24
C GLY A 103 -1.82 14.51 8.65
N PRO A 104 -2.68 15.45 9.05
CA PRO A 104 -3.30 15.42 10.37
C PRO A 104 -4.29 14.26 10.47
N ARG A 105 -4.05 13.35 11.41
CA ARG A 105 -4.93 12.24 11.76
C ARG A 105 -5.52 12.37 13.17
N ASP A 106 -4.96 13.26 13.98
CA ASP A 106 -5.44 13.62 15.30
C ASP A 106 -5.35 15.13 15.42
N PHE A 107 -6.47 15.81 15.44
CA PHE A 107 -6.54 17.26 15.48
C PHE A 107 -7.82 17.78 16.13
N GLU A 108 -7.76 18.96 16.65
CA GLU A 108 -8.91 19.71 17.16
C GLU A 108 -9.45 20.67 16.09
N THR A 109 -10.75 20.85 16.08
CA THR A 109 -11.44 21.73 15.14
C THR A 109 -12.68 22.34 15.76
N LEU A 110 -13.09 23.49 15.24
CA LEU A 110 -14.37 24.12 15.56
C LEU A 110 -15.40 23.74 14.50
N VAL A 111 -16.58 23.30 14.95
CA VAL A 111 -17.75 23.13 14.09
C VAL A 111 -18.87 24.07 14.50
N CYS A 112 -19.63 24.56 13.53
CA CYS A 112 -20.73 25.49 13.75
C CYS A 112 -22.07 24.79 13.61
N SER A 113 -23.12 25.40 14.16
CA SER A 113 -24.50 25.00 13.90
C SER A 113 -24.79 25.09 12.41
N TYR A 114 -25.62 24.17 11.92
CA TYR A 114 -26.06 24.11 10.52
C TYR A 114 -24.92 24.06 9.52
N ALA A 115 -23.87 23.33 9.82
CA ALA A 115 -22.73 23.19 8.96
C ALA A 115 -22.75 21.88 8.15
N ASP A 116 -22.20 21.95 6.96
CA ASP A 116 -21.85 20.82 6.09
C ASP A 116 -20.35 20.94 5.79
N VAL A 117 -19.56 20.14 6.49
CA VAL A 117 -18.10 20.26 6.46
C VAL A 117 -17.42 18.93 6.22
N THR A 118 -16.39 18.92 5.37
CA THR A 118 -15.51 17.77 5.12
C THR A 118 -14.17 18.01 5.80
N MET A 119 -13.70 17.04 6.57
CA MET A 119 -12.45 17.10 7.33
C MET A 119 -11.62 15.84 7.17
N GLY A 120 -10.29 16.02 7.14
CA GLY A 120 -9.33 14.95 6.98
C GLY A 120 -9.05 14.61 5.50
N LYS A 121 -7.85 14.09 5.28
CA LYS A 121 -7.40 13.52 4.01
C LYS A 121 -6.30 12.49 4.32
N THR A 122 -6.70 11.26 4.67
CA THR A 122 -5.80 10.21 5.11
C THR A 122 -6.38 8.82 4.84
N GLY A 123 -5.58 7.77 5.01
CA GLY A 123 -6.04 6.40 5.12
C GLY A 123 -6.66 6.14 6.49
N PHE A 124 -7.81 5.48 6.54
CA PHE A 124 -8.47 5.10 7.77
C PHE A 124 -9.60 4.09 7.55
N ARG A 125 -9.89 3.32 8.59
CA ARG A 125 -11.13 2.54 8.70
C ARG A 125 -12.01 3.04 9.84
N PHE A 126 -11.38 3.56 10.89
CA PHE A 126 -12.05 4.00 12.12
C PHE A 126 -11.91 5.50 12.30
N VAL A 127 -12.95 6.11 12.88
CA VAL A 127 -12.95 7.51 13.26
C VAL A 127 -13.47 7.63 14.68
N ARG A 128 -12.74 8.37 15.52
CA ARG A 128 -13.21 8.80 16.84
C ARG A 128 -13.45 10.30 16.83
N ILE A 129 -14.59 10.71 17.38
CA ILE A 129 -14.96 12.10 17.57
C ILE A 129 -15.21 12.31 19.04
N ASP A 130 -14.48 13.25 19.67
CA ASP A 130 -14.63 13.63 21.05
C ASP A 130 -15.15 15.08 21.12
N LEU A 131 -16.16 15.35 21.97
CA LEU A 131 -16.64 16.70 22.30
C LEU A 131 -15.81 17.25 23.45
N LEU A 132 -15.15 18.38 23.24
CA LEU A 132 -14.16 18.95 24.17
C LEU A 132 -14.74 19.99 25.14
N GLU A 133 -15.99 20.38 24.96
CA GLU A 133 -16.61 21.47 25.71
C GLU A 133 -17.92 21.00 26.38
N ASP A 134 -18.35 21.71 27.42
CA ASP A 134 -19.64 21.51 28.06
C ASP A 134 -20.78 22.09 27.22
N ARG A 135 -21.02 21.46 26.07
CA ARG A 135 -22.02 21.81 25.07
C ARG A 135 -22.76 20.56 24.61
N PHE A 136 -23.74 20.74 23.74
CA PHE A 136 -24.30 19.65 22.94
C PHE A 136 -24.17 19.95 21.46
N VAL A 137 -24.11 18.89 20.66
CA VAL A 137 -24.14 18.95 19.20
C VAL A 137 -25.02 17.83 18.64
N TYR A 138 -25.83 18.15 17.65
CA TYR A 138 -26.60 17.19 16.89
C TYR A 138 -25.93 16.96 15.53
N PHE A 139 -25.67 15.69 15.20
CA PHE A 139 -25.21 15.28 13.88
C PHE A 139 -26.34 14.57 13.13
N LYS A 140 -26.77 15.18 12.04
CA LYS A 140 -27.72 14.54 11.10
C LYS A 140 -27.05 13.38 10.40
N ASN A 141 -25.81 13.57 9.96
CA ASN A 141 -25.00 12.56 9.28
C ASN A 141 -23.51 12.73 9.58
N ILE A 142 -22.80 11.59 9.61
CA ILE A 142 -21.37 11.49 9.53
C ILE A 142 -21.06 10.38 8.52
N PHE A 143 -20.43 10.71 7.40
CA PHE A 143 -20.08 9.73 6.38
C PHE A 143 -18.69 9.99 5.80
N CYS A 144 -18.11 8.96 5.21
CA CYS A 144 -16.81 9.04 4.56
C CYS A 144 -16.96 9.59 3.13
N GLU A 145 -16.14 10.57 2.76
CA GLU A 145 -15.86 10.95 1.38
C GLU A 145 -14.60 10.18 0.93
N ASN A 146 -14.80 9.00 0.35
CA ASN A 146 -13.73 8.11 -0.09
C ASN A 146 -13.29 8.41 -1.52
N ARG A 147 -11.99 8.33 -1.78
CA ARG A 147 -11.37 8.47 -3.11
C ARG A 147 -10.79 7.15 -3.54
N ILE A 148 -11.20 6.66 -4.69
CA ILE A 148 -10.81 5.34 -5.18
C ILE A 148 -10.72 5.37 -6.71
N LEU A 149 -9.88 4.51 -7.29
CA LEU A 149 -9.86 4.27 -8.72
C LEU A 149 -11.21 3.66 -9.13
N SER A 150 -11.87 4.32 -10.08
CA SER A 150 -13.14 3.84 -10.64
C SER A 150 -12.93 3.44 -12.08
N LYS A 151 -12.68 2.16 -12.28
CA LYS A 151 -12.53 1.56 -13.60
C LYS A 151 -13.15 0.17 -13.57
N LYS A 152 -13.83 -0.23 -14.64
CA LYS A 152 -14.33 -1.60 -14.76
C LYS A 152 -13.15 -2.54 -14.94
N PRO A 153 -12.99 -3.58 -14.12
CA PRO A 153 -11.94 -4.57 -14.29
C PRO A 153 -12.15 -5.38 -15.56
N ILE A 154 -11.05 -5.76 -16.22
CA ILE A 154 -11.03 -6.73 -17.33
C ILE A 154 -10.74 -8.14 -16.83
N TYR A 155 -10.20 -8.26 -15.62
CA TYR A 155 -9.96 -9.53 -14.94
C TYR A 155 -10.47 -9.47 -13.50
N THR A 156 -11.13 -10.54 -13.07
CA THR A 156 -11.50 -10.83 -11.70
C THR A 156 -11.31 -12.33 -11.49
N TYR A 157 -10.91 -12.73 -10.29
CA TYR A 157 -10.82 -14.16 -9.98
C TYR A 157 -12.19 -14.82 -10.05
N GLN A 158 -12.29 -15.94 -10.81
CA GLN A 158 -13.54 -16.66 -11.05
C GLN A 158 -13.52 -18.07 -10.44
N GLY A 159 -12.45 -18.44 -9.75
CA GLY A 159 -12.30 -19.75 -9.10
C GLY A 159 -13.26 -19.95 -7.93
N LYS A 160 -13.37 -21.20 -7.50
CA LYS A 160 -14.27 -21.61 -6.41
C LYS A 160 -13.66 -21.45 -5.00
N ASP A 161 -12.35 -21.19 -4.91
CA ASP A 161 -11.68 -21.01 -3.61
C ASP A 161 -12.01 -19.62 -3.05
N GLU A 162 -12.90 -19.59 -2.06
CA GLU A 162 -13.34 -18.34 -1.41
C GLU A 162 -12.19 -17.59 -0.73
N ARG A 163 -11.16 -18.30 -0.27
CA ARG A 163 -9.98 -17.68 0.34
C ARG A 163 -9.20 -16.88 -0.68
N ILE A 164 -8.96 -17.46 -1.87
CA ILE A 164 -8.28 -16.79 -2.98
C ILE A 164 -9.13 -15.63 -3.49
N ALA A 165 -10.44 -15.81 -3.64
CA ALA A 165 -11.36 -14.75 -4.02
C ALA A 165 -11.27 -13.56 -3.05
N LYS A 166 -11.22 -13.82 -1.75
CA LYS A 166 -11.10 -12.77 -0.74
C LYS A 166 -9.75 -12.08 -0.78
N ILE A 167 -8.64 -12.82 -0.96
CA ILE A 167 -7.31 -12.26 -1.14
C ILE A 167 -7.29 -11.34 -2.35
N PHE A 168 -7.83 -11.78 -3.49
CA PHE A 168 -7.91 -10.98 -4.71
C PHE A 168 -8.67 -9.65 -4.48
N GLU A 169 -9.85 -9.71 -3.87
CA GLU A 169 -10.69 -8.51 -3.63
C GLU A 169 -9.99 -7.52 -2.68
N VAL A 170 -9.31 -7.99 -1.64
CA VAL A 170 -8.59 -7.14 -0.71
C VAL A 170 -7.34 -6.53 -1.36
N ALA A 171 -6.58 -7.30 -2.15
CA ALA A 171 -5.44 -6.78 -2.91
C ALA A 171 -5.87 -5.75 -3.98
N LYS A 172 -6.96 -6.05 -4.69
CA LYS A 172 -7.57 -5.10 -5.63
C LYS A 172 -7.96 -3.80 -4.94
N ARG A 173 -8.64 -3.88 -3.78
CA ARG A 173 -9.01 -2.69 -3.02
C ARG A 173 -7.78 -1.90 -2.58
N THR A 174 -6.72 -2.56 -2.15
CA THR A 174 -5.48 -1.92 -1.75
C THR A 174 -4.93 -1.02 -2.87
N VAL A 175 -4.75 -1.57 -4.06
CA VAL A 175 -4.19 -0.81 -5.18
C VAL A 175 -5.17 0.21 -5.75
N ASP A 176 -6.50 -0.03 -5.67
CA ASP A 176 -7.51 0.93 -6.11
C ASP A 176 -7.52 2.21 -5.24
N LEU A 177 -7.28 2.07 -3.95
CA LEU A 177 -7.14 3.22 -3.04
C LEU A 177 -5.84 3.98 -3.31
N CYS A 178 -4.73 3.28 -3.58
CA CYS A 178 -3.43 3.87 -3.90
C CYS A 178 -3.42 4.53 -5.28
N ALA A 179 -4.15 4.01 -6.28
CA ALA A 179 -4.22 4.56 -7.64
C ALA A 179 -5.27 5.67 -7.79
N SER A 180 -5.48 6.47 -6.78
CA SER A 180 -6.44 7.57 -6.76
C SER A 180 -5.82 8.90 -7.17
N GLU A 181 -6.66 9.90 -7.48
CA GLU A 181 -6.24 11.29 -7.78
C GLU A 181 -5.26 11.45 -8.97
N GLY A 182 -5.24 10.48 -9.87
CA GLY A 182 -4.52 10.61 -11.16
C GLY A 182 -3.11 10.06 -11.18
N TYR A 183 -2.60 9.55 -10.08
CA TYR A 183 -1.30 8.90 -9.94
C TYR A 183 -1.42 7.64 -9.09
N VAL A 184 -0.39 6.81 -9.09
CA VAL A 184 -0.21 5.67 -8.18
C VAL A 184 0.68 6.15 -7.04
N TRP A 185 0.24 5.94 -5.81
CA TRP A 185 0.89 6.33 -4.57
C TRP A 185 1.20 5.09 -3.76
N ASP A 186 2.33 5.07 -3.05
CA ASP A 186 2.77 3.98 -2.18
C ASP A 186 1.72 3.51 -1.16
N GLY A 187 1.00 4.46 -0.58
CA GLY A 187 -0.01 4.19 0.45
C GLY A 187 -1.02 5.31 0.61
N VAL A 188 -1.97 5.13 1.53
CA VAL A 188 -3.07 6.10 1.73
C VAL A 188 -3.00 6.83 3.07
N LYS A 189 -2.38 6.23 4.08
CA LYS A 189 -2.23 6.81 5.41
C LYS A 189 -1.07 7.78 5.48
N ARG A 190 0.11 7.32 5.10
CA ARG A 190 1.39 7.97 5.27
C ARG A 190 2.12 8.05 3.92
N ASP A 191 3.15 8.84 3.86
CA ASP A 191 3.93 9.18 2.68
C ASP A 191 3.04 9.74 1.57
N ARG A 192 2.23 8.94 0.93
CA ARG A 192 1.43 9.30 -0.25
C ARG A 192 2.30 9.99 -1.28
N LEU A 193 3.44 9.35 -1.53
CA LEU A 193 4.46 9.76 -2.47
C LEU A 193 4.54 8.75 -3.62
N LEU A 194 5.19 9.17 -4.68
CA LEU A 194 5.52 8.26 -5.76
C LEU A 194 6.90 7.70 -5.49
N TRP A 195 6.95 6.45 -5.03
CA TRP A 195 8.17 5.68 -4.84
C TRP A 195 8.37 4.74 -6.04
N ALA A 196 9.43 4.97 -6.83
CA ALA A 196 9.58 4.28 -8.11
C ALA A 196 9.77 2.75 -7.98
N GLY A 197 10.35 2.27 -6.87
CA GLY A 197 10.45 0.84 -6.58
C GLY A 197 9.11 0.21 -6.24
N ASP A 198 8.30 0.90 -5.44
CA ASP A 198 6.96 0.46 -5.01
C ASP A 198 6.01 0.31 -6.19
N LEU A 199 6.19 1.12 -7.24
CA LEU A 199 5.39 1.03 -8.47
C LEU A 199 5.46 -0.35 -9.13
N ALA A 200 6.52 -1.16 -8.91
CA ALA A 200 6.66 -2.44 -9.62
C ALA A 200 5.49 -3.40 -9.30
N PRO A 201 5.23 -3.83 -8.05
CA PRO A 201 4.09 -4.69 -7.74
C PRO A 201 2.74 -3.98 -7.89
N GLU A 202 2.67 -2.65 -7.70
CA GLU A 202 1.44 -1.88 -7.88
C GLU A 202 0.98 -1.89 -9.34
N ILE A 203 1.90 -1.64 -10.27
CA ILE A 203 1.62 -1.66 -11.71
C ILE A 203 1.32 -3.08 -12.19
N MET A 204 2.02 -4.10 -11.68
CA MET A 204 1.68 -5.50 -11.94
C MET A 204 0.22 -5.80 -11.57
N ALA A 205 -0.24 -5.36 -10.40
CA ALA A 205 -1.62 -5.54 -9.97
C ALA A 205 -2.60 -4.76 -10.86
N LEU A 206 -2.35 -3.47 -11.09
CA LEU A 206 -3.21 -2.63 -11.93
C LEU A 206 -3.34 -3.14 -13.36
N ASN A 207 -2.23 -3.53 -13.98
CA ASN A 207 -2.21 -4.10 -15.33
C ASN A 207 -2.99 -5.41 -15.37
N SER A 208 -2.82 -6.26 -14.37
CA SER A 208 -3.52 -7.55 -14.28
C SER A 208 -5.04 -7.38 -14.18
N ILE A 209 -5.50 -6.39 -13.41
CA ILE A 209 -6.94 -6.13 -13.17
C ILE A 209 -7.57 -5.35 -14.32
N TYR A 210 -6.90 -4.31 -14.82
CA TYR A 210 -7.52 -3.30 -15.67
C TYR A 210 -6.92 -3.18 -17.07
N GLY A 211 -5.81 -3.88 -17.35
CA GLY A 211 -5.02 -3.66 -18.55
C GLY A 211 -4.33 -2.30 -18.54
N ARG A 212 -4.07 -1.75 -19.69
CA ARG A 212 -3.37 -0.48 -19.86
C ARG A 212 -4.16 0.70 -19.29
N LEU A 213 -3.56 1.42 -18.35
CA LEU A 213 -4.17 2.57 -17.67
C LEU A 213 -3.35 3.86 -17.84
N PRO A 214 -3.99 5.00 -18.16
CA PRO A 214 -3.29 6.28 -18.22
C PRO A 214 -2.67 6.72 -16.87
N VAL A 215 -3.18 6.27 -15.74
CA VAL A 215 -2.62 6.57 -14.42
C VAL A 215 -1.22 5.97 -14.26
N VAL A 216 -0.97 4.78 -14.81
CA VAL A 216 0.34 4.12 -14.81
C VAL A 216 1.36 4.95 -15.60
N GLU A 217 1.04 5.30 -16.86
CA GLU A 217 1.91 6.11 -17.70
C GLU A 217 2.23 7.47 -17.06
N ARG A 218 1.23 8.14 -16.48
CA ARG A 218 1.45 9.40 -15.76
C ARG A 218 2.38 9.23 -14.55
N SER A 219 2.27 8.13 -13.83
CA SER A 219 3.13 7.85 -12.66
C SER A 219 4.58 7.62 -13.09
N LEU A 220 4.80 6.85 -14.14
CA LEU A 220 6.14 6.65 -14.70
C LEU A 220 6.75 7.94 -15.26
N ASP A 221 5.93 8.78 -15.92
CA ASP A 221 6.36 10.10 -16.39
C ASP A 221 6.68 11.05 -15.22
N LEU A 222 5.91 10.97 -14.12
CA LEU A 222 6.18 11.77 -12.92
C LEU A 222 7.48 11.32 -12.23
N ALA A 223 7.73 10.01 -12.10
CA ALA A 223 8.98 9.48 -11.55
C ALA A 223 10.19 10.06 -12.28
N LYS A 224 10.17 10.00 -13.62
CA LYS A 224 11.18 10.60 -14.48
C LYS A 224 11.32 12.11 -14.27
N LYS A 225 10.21 12.85 -14.23
CA LYS A 225 10.19 14.30 -14.05
C LYS A 225 10.79 14.74 -12.71
N LEU A 226 10.55 13.97 -11.65
CA LEU A 226 11.08 14.25 -10.31
C LEU A 226 12.56 13.92 -10.15
N ALA A 227 13.12 13.10 -11.05
CA ALA A 227 14.52 12.68 -11.06
C ALA A 227 15.20 13.01 -12.41
N PRO A 228 15.33 14.30 -12.78
CA PRO A 228 16.11 14.65 -13.98
C PRO A 228 17.57 14.22 -13.78
N ILE A 229 18.20 13.68 -14.84
CA ILE A 229 19.61 13.29 -14.79
C ILE A 229 20.47 14.50 -14.36
N PRO A 230 21.43 14.34 -13.42
CA PRO A 230 22.00 13.08 -12.92
C PRO A 230 21.40 12.56 -11.58
N LYS A 231 20.12 12.75 -11.32
CA LYS A 231 19.49 12.29 -10.08
C LYS A 231 18.90 10.90 -10.24
N PHE A 232 19.07 10.05 -9.23
CA PHE A 232 18.32 8.80 -9.12
C PHE A 232 16.91 9.04 -8.59
N MET A 233 15.94 8.23 -9.03
CA MET A 233 14.58 8.27 -8.55
C MET A 233 14.54 8.04 -7.03
N ASN A 234 13.88 8.94 -6.31
CA ASN A 234 13.84 8.96 -4.84
C ASN A 234 15.22 8.99 -4.16
N GLY A 235 16.29 9.33 -4.89
CA GLY A 235 17.67 9.28 -4.39
C GLY A 235 18.22 7.86 -4.18
N ILE A 236 17.58 6.85 -4.77
CA ILE A 236 17.91 5.42 -4.61
C ILE A 236 18.15 4.82 -6.00
N TYR A 237 19.39 4.38 -6.29
CA TYR A 237 19.68 3.93 -7.66
C TYR A 237 18.94 2.65 -8.04
N THR A 238 18.67 1.73 -7.12
CA THR A 238 17.82 0.56 -7.39
C THR A 238 16.40 0.93 -7.78
N TYR A 239 15.87 2.07 -7.30
CA TYR A 239 14.54 2.56 -7.69
C TYR A 239 14.52 3.05 -9.15
N SER A 240 15.60 3.61 -9.64
CA SER A 240 15.74 3.90 -11.08
C SER A 240 15.83 2.63 -11.93
N MET A 241 16.40 1.55 -11.40
CA MET A 241 16.40 0.24 -12.07
C MET A 241 15.00 -0.37 -12.14
N TRP A 242 14.23 -0.28 -11.06
CA TRP A 242 12.83 -0.73 -11.08
C TRP A 242 12.02 -0.02 -12.16
N TRP A 243 12.24 1.28 -12.38
CA TRP A 243 11.60 2.00 -13.47
C TRP A 243 11.91 1.39 -14.85
N ILE A 244 13.16 0.95 -15.10
CA ILE A 244 13.54 0.26 -16.35
C ILE A 244 12.81 -1.08 -16.48
N ILE A 245 12.80 -1.87 -15.39
CA ILE A 245 12.11 -3.18 -15.35
C ILE A 245 10.62 -3.00 -15.66
N ILE A 246 9.97 -2.03 -15.00
CA ILE A 246 8.55 -1.74 -15.24
C ILE A 246 8.30 -1.34 -16.70
N LEU A 247 9.15 -0.52 -17.31
CA LEU A 247 8.98 -0.14 -18.71
C LEU A 247 9.10 -1.32 -19.66
N ALA A 248 10.05 -2.24 -19.42
CA ALA A 248 10.23 -3.43 -20.22
C ALA A 248 9.02 -4.36 -20.12
N ASP A 249 8.55 -4.63 -18.90
CA ASP A 249 7.36 -5.43 -18.66
C ASP A 249 6.10 -4.79 -19.27
N TYR A 250 5.98 -3.47 -19.15
CA TYR A 250 4.85 -2.72 -19.70
C TYR A 250 4.84 -2.77 -21.24
N TYR A 251 6.01 -2.67 -21.87
CA TYR A 251 6.13 -2.83 -23.32
C TYR A 251 5.79 -4.25 -23.77
N LYS A 252 6.32 -5.25 -23.09
CA LYS A 252 6.06 -6.65 -23.36
C LYS A 252 4.57 -7.01 -23.25
N GLU A 253 3.88 -6.45 -22.27
CA GLU A 253 2.45 -6.73 -22.04
C GLU A 253 1.54 -5.99 -23.03
N PHE A 254 1.85 -4.74 -23.40
CA PHE A 254 0.92 -3.87 -24.14
C PHE A 254 1.40 -3.44 -25.52
N ASN A 255 2.61 -3.75 -25.92
CA ASN A 255 3.23 -3.30 -27.18
C ASN A 255 3.04 -1.78 -27.44
N CYS A 256 3.20 -0.97 -26.37
CA CYS A 256 2.86 0.45 -26.34
C CYS A 256 3.98 1.35 -26.91
N GLU A 257 4.40 1.10 -28.17
CA GLU A 257 5.53 1.77 -28.83
C GLU A 257 5.52 3.30 -28.68
N LYS A 258 4.37 3.94 -28.93
CA LYS A 258 4.24 5.40 -28.87
C LYS A 258 4.59 5.95 -27.49
N TYR A 259 4.28 5.22 -26.42
CA TYR A 259 4.62 5.60 -25.06
C TYR A 259 6.10 5.37 -24.78
N ILE A 260 6.61 4.18 -25.11
CA ILE A 260 8.01 3.81 -24.87
C ILE A 260 8.97 4.73 -25.61
N LYS A 261 8.71 5.09 -26.87
CA LYS A 261 9.51 6.02 -27.66
C LYS A 261 9.81 7.34 -26.93
N LYS A 262 8.88 7.83 -26.10
CA LYS A 262 9.07 9.04 -25.27
C LYS A 262 10.01 8.83 -24.09
N GLN A 263 10.30 7.58 -23.72
CA GLN A 263 11.11 7.24 -22.56
C GLN A 263 12.58 6.95 -22.95
N LEU A 264 12.85 6.64 -24.22
CA LEU A 264 14.14 6.12 -24.68
C LEU A 264 15.31 7.06 -24.44
N SER A 265 15.15 8.37 -24.66
CA SER A 265 16.25 9.32 -24.40
C SER A 265 16.67 9.31 -22.93
N TYR A 266 15.69 9.35 -22.02
CA TYR A 266 15.96 9.28 -20.59
C TYR A 266 16.56 7.93 -20.19
N LEU A 267 16.09 6.81 -20.79
CA LEU A 267 16.64 5.49 -20.56
C LEU A 267 18.15 5.45 -20.90
N VAL A 268 18.54 5.99 -22.05
CA VAL A 268 19.95 6.01 -22.48
C VAL A 268 20.82 6.85 -21.51
N GLU A 269 20.36 8.03 -21.13
CA GLU A 269 21.06 8.88 -20.15
C GLU A 269 21.13 8.21 -18.77
N LEU A 270 20.07 7.49 -18.35
CA LEU A 270 20.06 6.74 -17.10
C LEU A 270 21.04 5.57 -17.09
N LEU A 271 21.27 4.91 -18.23
CA LEU A 271 22.30 3.87 -18.35
C LEU A 271 23.70 4.43 -18.15
N ASP A 272 24.00 5.67 -18.62
CA ASP A 272 25.27 6.32 -18.33
C ASP A 272 25.47 6.58 -16.83
N LEU A 273 24.40 6.98 -16.15
CA LEU A 273 24.44 7.18 -14.70
C LEU A 273 24.61 5.86 -13.92
N LEU A 274 23.94 4.79 -14.36
CA LEU A 274 24.03 3.46 -13.75
C LEU A 274 25.38 2.77 -13.99
N ASP A 275 26.06 3.04 -15.10
CA ASP A 275 27.43 2.53 -15.36
C ASP A 275 28.41 3.00 -14.27
N GLY A 276 28.23 4.22 -13.75
CA GLY A 276 29.00 4.75 -12.62
C GLY A 276 28.70 4.08 -11.25
N MET A 277 27.68 3.20 -11.16
CA MET A 277 27.32 2.49 -9.91
C MET A 277 27.99 1.13 -9.78
N VAL A 278 28.76 0.70 -10.79
CA VAL A 278 29.51 -0.56 -10.79
C VAL A 278 30.87 -0.35 -11.44
N ASP A 279 31.93 -0.75 -10.76
CA ASP A 279 33.29 -0.62 -11.28
C ASP A 279 33.66 -1.73 -12.28
N GLU A 280 34.87 -1.66 -12.82
CA GLU A 280 35.36 -2.65 -13.81
C GLU A 280 35.57 -4.06 -13.21
N ASN A 281 35.56 -4.22 -11.88
CA ASN A 281 35.63 -5.51 -11.19
C ASN A 281 34.26 -6.06 -10.78
N GLY A 282 33.17 -5.31 -11.03
CA GLY A 282 31.82 -5.65 -10.64
C GLY A 282 31.47 -5.27 -9.20
N GLU A 283 32.30 -4.44 -8.55
CA GLU A 283 32.00 -3.93 -7.22
C GLU A 283 31.01 -2.76 -7.31
N LEU A 284 30.01 -2.81 -6.42
CA LEU A 284 28.93 -1.81 -6.38
C LEU A 284 29.33 -0.58 -5.59
N ASN A 285 28.94 0.59 -6.07
CA ASN A 285 29.02 1.83 -5.31
C ASN A 285 28.09 1.76 -4.08
N ARG A 286 28.69 1.84 -2.88
CA ARG A 286 27.99 1.77 -1.58
C ARG A 286 27.74 3.14 -0.95
N GLU A 287 28.28 4.21 -1.52
CA GLU A 287 28.09 5.58 -1.03
C GLU A 287 26.73 6.14 -1.44
N ILE A 288 26.24 5.72 -2.60
CA ILE A 288 24.91 6.09 -3.08
C ILE A 288 23.87 5.11 -2.55
N ARG A 289 22.75 5.64 -2.09
CA ARG A 289 21.67 4.85 -1.48
C ARG A 289 21.10 3.82 -2.46
N TYR A 290 20.93 2.59 -1.96
CA TYR A 290 20.21 1.49 -2.60
C TYR A 290 19.27 0.82 -1.60
N LEU A 291 18.30 0.09 -2.10
CA LEU A 291 17.38 -0.71 -1.30
C LEU A 291 16.89 -1.88 -2.17
N VAL A 292 16.96 -3.09 -1.63
CA VAL A 292 16.26 -4.27 -2.18
C VAL A 292 14.86 -4.32 -1.58
N ASP A 293 14.80 -4.63 -0.29
CA ASP A 293 13.66 -4.44 0.59
C ASP A 293 14.15 -4.29 2.04
N TRP A 294 13.27 -4.02 2.97
CA TRP A 294 13.68 -3.77 4.34
C TRP A 294 14.24 -5.01 5.06
N PRO A 295 13.63 -6.22 4.96
CA PRO A 295 14.20 -7.43 5.57
C PRO A 295 15.58 -7.84 5.05
N THR A 296 15.97 -7.37 3.87
CA THR A 296 17.26 -7.67 3.24
C THR A 296 18.35 -6.73 3.72
N LYS A 297 17.99 -5.51 4.16
CA LYS A 297 18.92 -4.46 4.53
C LYS A 297 19.91 -4.90 5.62
N GLY A 298 21.21 -4.73 5.35
CA GLY A 298 22.30 -5.11 6.25
C GLY A 298 22.57 -6.61 6.33
N SER A 299 21.85 -7.45 5.57
CA SER A 299 22.13 -8.89 5.48
C SER A 299 23.32 -9.17 4.57
N VAL A 300 23.85 -10.40 4.67
CA VAL A 300 24.93 -10.88 3.79
C VAL A 300 24.51 -10.93 2.31
N ASP A 301 23.20 -11.05 2.05
CA ASP A 301 22.64 -11.16 0.72
C ASP A 301 22.29 -9.80 0.09
N GLU A 302 22.36 -8.68 0.82
CA GLU A 302 21.88 -7.39 0.34
C GLU A 302 22.49 -6.99 -1.01
N LEU A 303 23.81 -7.09 -1.15
CA LEU A 303 24.50 -6.73 -2.39
C LEU A 303 24.23 -7.71 -3.53
N VAL A 304 23.96 -8.99 -3.21
CA VAL A 304 23.53 -9.97 -4.21
C VAL A 304 22.14 -9.58 -4.75
N GLY A 305 21.25 -9.15 -3.89
CA GLY A 305 19.92 -8.63 -4.27
C GLY A 305 20.03 -7.39 -5.18
N VAL A 306 20.92 -6.45 -4.86
CA VAL A 306 21.19 -5.28 -5.72
C VAL A 306 21.69 -5.71 -7.10
N ARG A 307 22.64 -6.65 -7.18
CA ARG A 307 23.14 -7.20 -8.47
C ARG A 307 22.04 -7.89 -9.26
N ALA A 308 21.15 -8.62 -8.60
CA ALA A 308 20.00 -9.25 -9.26
C ALA A 308 19.07 -8.21 -9.89
N ILE A 309 18.74 -7.12 -9.18
CA ILE A 309 17.94 -6.01 -9.71
C ILE A 309 18.67 -5.35 -10.89
N PHE A 310 20.00 -5.17 -10.80
CA PHE A 310 20.80 -4.66 -11.92
C PHE A 310 20.65 -5.53 -13.17
N LEU A 311 20.81 -6.85 -13.03
CA LEU A 311 20.66 -7.77 -14.16
C LEU A 311 19.26 -7.71 -14.77
N MET A 312 18.22 -7.72 -13.95
CA MET A 312 16.84 -7.57 -14.42
C MET A 312 16.66 -6.27 -15.20
N ALA A 313 17.18 -5.15 -14.67
CA ALA A 313 17.10 -3.85 -15.35
C ALA A 313 17.90 -3.82 -16.66
N MET A 314 19.09 -4.40 -16.70
CA MET A 314 19.89 -4.45 -17.91
C MET A 314 19.29 -5.38 -18.98
N ASN A 315 18.72 -6.52 -18.58
CA ASN A 315 17.97 -7.39 -19.48
C ASN A 315 16.79 -6.62 -20.10
N GLY A 316 15.99 -5.92 -19.28
CA GLY A 316 14.88 -5.09 -19.77
C GLY A 316 15.33 -3.94 -20.67
N ALA A 317 16.46 -3.28 -20.35
CA ALA A 317 17.03 -2.22 -21.17
C ALA A 317 17.47 -2.76 -22.55
N VAL A 318 18.13 -3.92 -22.59
CA VAL A 318 18.55 -4.58 -23.85
C VAL A 318 17.32 -4.90 -24.70
N GLU A 319 16.27 -5.47 -24.13
CA GLU A 319 15.03 -5.77 -24.85
C GLU A 319 14.39 -4.51 -25.45
N LEU A 320 14.27 -3.44 -24.65
CA LEU A 320 13.70 -2.17 -25.12
C LEU A 320 14.55 -1.52 -26.21
N LEU A 321 15.86 -1.40 -26.02
CA LEU A 321 16.74 -0.77 -26.97
C LEU A 321 16.75 -1.54 -28.32
N ASN A 322 16.82 -2.88 -28.29
CA ASN A 322 16.71 -3.72 -29.48
C ASN A 322 15.38 -3.53 -30.22
N ALA A 323 14.26 -3.48 -29.50
CA ALA A 323 12.94 -3.30 -30.10
C ALA A 323 12.80 -1.97 -30.88
N PHE A 324 13.62 -0.98 -30.53
CA PHE A 324 13.61 0.33 -31.19
C PHE A 324 14.86 0.62 -32.04
N GLY A 325 15.71 -0.38 -32.28
CA GLY A 325 16.89 -0.26 -33.12
C GLY A 325 17.99 0.65 -32.55
N LEU A 326 18.08 0.78 -31.22
CA LEU A 326 19.10 1.54 -30.52
C LEU A 326 20.24 0.65 -30.05
N SER A 327 21.44 1.24 -29.82
CA SER A 327 22.59 0.51 -29.32
C SER A 327 22.36 -0.06 -27.92
N THR A 328 22.64 -1.35 -27.76
CA THR A 328 22.57 -2.08 -26.48
C THR A 328 23.93 -2.16 -25.78
N GLU A 329 25.00 -1.65 -26.40
CA GLU A 329 26.38 -1.81 -25.93
C GLU A 329 26.59 -1.39 -24.47
N LYS A 330 26.01 -0.25 -24.05
CA LYS A 330 26.12 0.24 -22.69
C LYS A 330 25.47 -0.73 -21.69
N ALA A 331 24.23 -1.16 -21.95
CA ALA A 331 23.54 -2.09 -21.07
C ALA A 331 24.25 -3.45 -20.99
N MET A 332 24.78 -3.94 -22.11
CA MET A 332 25.57 -5.18 -22.17
C MET A 332 26.88 -5.04 -21.36
N LYS A 333 27.60 -3.92 -21.50
CA LYS A 333 28.81 -3.66 -20.71
C LYS A 333 28.52 -3.65 -19.20
N ILE A 334 27.47 -2.97 -18.76
CA ILE A 334 27.06 -2.97 -17.34
C ILE A 334 26.74 -4.40 -16.88
N ARG A 335 25.99 -5.15 -17.67
CA ARG A 335 25.68 -6.56 -17.39
C ARG A 335 26.93 -7.43 -17.23
N GLU A 336 27.92 -7.27 -18.10
CA GLU A 336 29.20 -7.98 -18.01
C GLU A 336 29.98 -7.64 -16.75
N LYS A 337 30.01 -6.36 -16.34
CA LYS A 337 30.60 -5.95 -15.06
C LYS A 337 29.93 -6.62 -13.87
N ILE A 338 28.59 -6.60 -13.80
CA ILE A 338 27.81 -7.21 -12.71
C ILE A 338 28.10 -8.71 -12.58
N LEU A 339 28.23 -9.42 -13.71
CA LEU A 339 28.49 -10.86 -13.75
C LEU A 339 29.92 -11.27 -13.35
N LYS A 340 30.83 -10.33 -13.16
CA LYS A 340 32.18 -10.63 -12.60
C LYS A 340 32.12 -11.04 -11.13
N GLN A 341 31.07 -10.68 -10.42
CA GLN A 341 30.83 -11.08 -9.04
C GLN A 341 29.78 -12.18 -8.94
N PRO A 342 29.95 -13.13 -8.04
CA PRO A 342 29.01 -14.25 -7.92
C PRO A 342 27.63 -13.79 -7.41
N LEU A 343 26.58 -14.42 -7.92
CA LEU A 343 25.19 -14.24 -7.48
C LEU A 343 24.79 -15.39 -6.55
N LEU A 344 25.42 -15.46 -5.39
CA LEU A 344 25.21 -16.53 -4.41
C LEU A 344 24.36 -15.99 -3.24
N ALA A 345 23.06 -16.21 -3.29
CA ALA A 345 22.14 -15.90 -2.20
C ALA A 345 22.12 -17.05 -1.18
N GLN A 346 22.22 -16.72 0.10
CA GLN A 346 22.43 -17.70 1.19
C GLN A 346 21.24 -17.77 2.16
N GLU A 347 20.58 -16.66 2.46
CA GLU A 347 19.65 -16.57 3.57
C GLU A 347 18.27 -16.00 3.16
N LYS A 348 18.26 -14.96 2.34
CA LYS A 348 17.06 -14.15 2.08
C LYS A 348 16.28 -14.70 0.90
N LYS A 349 15.04 -15.15 1.17
CA LYS A 349 14.11 -15.64 0.15
C LYS A 349 13.87 -14.63 -0.97
N GLN A 350 13.79 -13.36 -0.63
CA GLN A 350 13.63 -12.25 -1.57
C GLN A 350 14.79 -12.19 -2.57
N VAL A 351 16.02 -12.34 -2.10
CA VAL A 351 17.21 -12.28 -2.94
C VAL A 351 17.34 -13.51 -3.84
N ILE A 352 17.02 -14.70 -3.32
CA ILE A 352 16.96 -15.93 -4.10
C ILE A 352 15.93 -15.77 -5.24
N ALA A 353 14.75 -15.25 -4.93
CA ALA A 353 13.72 -15.02 -5.93
C ALA A 353 14.15 -13.98 -7.00
N LEU A 354 14.72 -12.86 -6.59
CA LEU A 354 15.25 -11.85 -7.53
C LEU A 354 16.36 -12.41 -8.42
N LYS A 355 17.27 -13.23 -7.87
CA LYS A 355 18.28 -13.95 -8.65
C LYS A 355 17.64 -14.86 -9.70
N TYR A 356 16.61 -15.63 -9.32
CA TYR A 356 15.86 -16.46 -10.26
C TYR A 356 15.26 -15.61 -11.41
N PHE A 357 14.62 -14.48 -11.11
CA PHE A 357 14.09 -13.60 -12.15
C PHE A 357 15.17 -12.97 -13.04
N ALA A 358 16.35 -12.73 -12.48
CA ALA A 358 17.48 -12.15 -13.22
C ALA A 358 18.17 -13.15 -14.17
N THR A 359 18.23 -14.44 -13.78
CA THR A 359 19.06 -15.45 -14.47
C THR A 359 18.26 -16.61 -15.09
N GLY A 360 17.03 -16.85 -14.64
CA GLY A 360 16.23 -18.03 -14.96
C GLY A 360 16.67 -19.30 -14.21
N GLU A 361 17.68 -19.21 -13.34
CA GLU A 361 18.26 -20.36 -12.66
C GLU A 361 17.84 -20.42 -11.18
N LEU A 362 17.40 -21.61 -10.74
CA LEU A 362 17.05 -21.92 -9.36
C LEU A 362 17.62 -23.29 -9.00
N THR A 363 18.65 -23.34 -8.17
CA THR A 363 19.25 -24.60 -7.70
C THR A 363 18.37 -25.29 -6.66
N ASP A 364 18.61 -26.60 -6.40
CA ASP A 364 17.87 -27.33 -5.36
C ASP A 364 18.09 -26.74 -3.97
N ALA A 365 19.32 -26.32 -3.67
CA ALA A 365 19.63 -25.67 -2.39
C ALA A 365 18.86 -24.36 -2.20
N GLU A 366 18.77 -23.53 -3.23
CA GLU A 366 18.01 -22.29 -3.22
C GLU A 366 16.49 -22.54 -3.11
N TYR A 367 15.99 -23.53 -3.84
CA TYR A 367 14.58 -23.93 -3.73
C TYR A 367 14.22 -24.40 -2.32
N ASN A 368 15.07 -25.27 -1.74
CA ASN A 368 14.89 -25.71 -0.35
C ASN A 368 14.89 -24.52 0.61
N LYS A 369 15.76 -23.54 0.38
CA LYS A 369 15.79 -22.32 1.20
C LYS A 369 14.55 -21.44 1.03
N LEU A 370 14.00 -21.30 -0.19
CA LEU A 370 12.75 -20.60 -0.44
C LEU A 370 11.57 -21.22 0.34
N THR A 371 11.53 -22.53 0.45
CA THR A 371 10.41 -23.27 1.06
C THR A 371 10.62 -23.54 2.56
N GLU A 372 11.86 -23.41 3.07
CA GLU A 372 12.19 -23.63 4.49
C GLU A 372 11.36 -22.72 5.41
N GLY A 373 10.69 -23.31 6.39
CA GLY A 373 9.86 -22.56 7.36
C GLY A 373 8.59 -21.93 6.78
N GLY A 374 8.13 -22.40 5.60
CA GLY A 374 6.90 -21.90 4.98
C GLY A 374 6.98 -20.41 4.66
N VAL A 375 5.98 -19.64 5.10
CA VAL A 375 5.89 -18.18 4.85
C VAL A 375 6.76 -17.33 5.75
N LYS A 376 7.48 -17.94 6.69
CA LYS A 376 8.45 -17.23 7.53
C LYS A 376 9.51 -16.55 6.69
N GLY A 377 9.78 -15.27 6.95
CA GLY A 377 10.72 -14.45 6.21
C GLY A 377 10.20 -13.89 4.87
N PHE A 378 8.91 -14.06 4.56
CA PHE A 378 8.28 -13.33 3.45
C PHE A 378 8.21 -11.83 3.78
N SER A 379 8.20 -11.00 2.73
CA SER A 379 7.84 -9.59 2.81
C SER A 379 6.69 -9.29 1.86
N THR A 380 5.84 -8.35 2.21
CA THR A 380 4.70 -7.96 1.37
C THR A 380 5.14 -7.41 0.01
N PHE A 381 6.26 -6.66 -0.03
CA PHE A 381 6.83 -6.10 -1.25
C PHE A 381 7.30 -7.18 -2.24
N MET A 382 8.05 -8.18 -1.77
CA MET A 382 8.67 -9.19 -2.64
C MET A 382 7.86 -10.49 -2.77
N SER A 383 6.66 -10.54 -2.19
CA SER A 383 5.84 -11.76 -2.15
C SER A 383 5.54 -12.36 -3.53
N TYR A 384 5.25 -11.50 -4.54
CA TYR A 384 5.05 -11.97 -5.92
C TYR A 384 6.26 -12.75 -6.44
N TYR A 385 7.46 -12.20 -6.26
CA TYR A 385 8.70 -12.81 -6.75
C TYR A 385 9.00 -14.12 -6.04
N VAL A 386 8.85 -14.17 -4.71
CA VAL A 386 9.09 -15.37 -3.89
C VAL A 386 8.10 -16.47 -4.27
N LEU A 387 6.82 -16.16 -4.33
CA LEU A 387 5.77 -17.12 -4.69
C LEU A 387 5.95 -17.65 -6.12
N SER A 388 6.28 -16.78 -7.08
CA SER A 388 6.50 -17.20 -8.48
C SER A 388 7.76 -18.04 -8.64
N ALA A 389 8.82 -17.76 -7.90
CA ALA A 389 10.01 -18.61 -7.88
C ALA A 389 9.71 -20.00 -7.31
N ILE A 390 8.89 -20.11 -6.26
CA ILE A 390 8.43 -21.40 -5.73
C ILE A 390 7.53 -22.11 -6.76
N ALA A 391 6.58 -21.39 -7.36
CA ALA A 391 5.65 -21.93 -8.35
C ALA A 391 6.33 -22.51 -9.60
N SER A 392 7.52 -22.02 -9.95
CA SER A 392 8.31 -22.57 -11.06
C SER A 392 8.67 -24.06 -10.90
N ARG A 393 8.60 -24.59 -9.66
CA ARG A 393 8.83 -26.00 -9.34
C ARG A 393 7.63 -26.68 -8.70
N ASP A 394 6.91 -25.98 -7.83
CA ASP A 394 5.71 -26.50 -7.14
C ASP A 394 4.64 -25.39 -7.03
N GLU A 395 3.77 -25.33 -8.02
CA GLU A 395 2.68 -24.38 -8.10
C GLU A 395 1.67 -24.57 -6.95
N LYS A 396 1.39 -25.83 -6.56
CA LYS A 396 0.44 -26.12 -5.48
C LYS A 396 0.96 -25.59 -4.14
N LEU A 397 2.23 -25.84 -3.83
CA LEU A 397 2.85 -25.31 -2.62
C LEU A 397 2.83 -23.79 -2.60
N ALA A 398 3.17 -23.15 -3.72
CA ALA A 398 3.15 -21.69 -3.82
C ALA A 398 1.75 -21.10 -3.56
N ILE A 399 0.70 -21.74 -4.08
CA ILE A 399 -0.70 -21.33 -3.83
C ILE A 399 -1.06 -21.48 -2.34
N GLU A 400 -0.69 -22.58 -1.69
CA GLU A 400 -0.95 -22.77 -0.26
C GLU A 400 -0.19 -21.74 0.60
N LEU A 401 1.08 -21.46 0.28
CA LEU A 401 1.85 -20.41 0.97
C LEU A 401 1.26 -19.01 0.76
N MET A 402 0.77 -18.71 -0.42
CA MET A 402 0.03 -17.47 -0.70
C MET A 402 -1.22 -17.36 0.17
N LYS A 403 -2.01 -18.44 0.26
CA LYS A 403 -3.22 -18.49 1.10
C LYS A 403 -2.90 -18.36 2.58
N GLU A 404 -1.80 -18.98 3.04
CA GLU A 404 -1.31 -18.85 4.41
C GLU A 404 -0.92 -17.40 4.72
N TYR A 405 -0.03 -16.79 3.94
CA TYR A 405 0.54 -15.47 4.20
C TYR A 405 -0.52 -14.36 4.15
N TYR A 406 -1.21 -14.25 3.04
CA TYR A 406 -2.24 -13.21 2.86
C TYR A 406 -3.51 -13.50 3.65
N GLY A 407 -3.85 -14.77 3.78
CA GLY A 407 -4.96 -15.21 4.58
C GLY A 407 -4.79 -14.88 6.06
N ALA A 408 -3.58 -14.98 6.59
CA ALA A 408 -3.28 -14.60 7.97
C ALA A 408 -3.63 -13.14 8.27
N MET A 409 -3.35 -12.21 7.35
CA MET A 409 -3.78 -10.81 7.47
C MET A 409 -5.31 -10.70 7.44
N LEU A 410 -6.00 -11.45 6.55
CA LEU A 410 -7.47 -11.47 6.51
C LEU A 410 -8.09 -11.93 7.83
N ASP A 411 -7.52 -12.97 8.44
CA ASP A 411 -7.99 -13.52 9.73
C ASP A 411 -7.80 -12.53 10.88
N ARG A 412 -6.88 -11.59 10.73
CA ARG A 412 -6.66 -10.48 11.66
C ARG A 412 -7.43 -9.20 11.32
N GLY A 413 -8.38 -9.27 10.38
CA GLY A 413 -9.31 -8.17 10.09
C GLY A 413 -8.86 -7.25 8.97
N ALA A 414 -7.85 -7.63 8.17
CA ALA A 414 -7.40 -6.84 7.03
C ALA A 414 -8.51 -6.62 6.00
N THR A 415 -8.67 -5.39 5.58
CA THR A 415 -9.56 -4.97 4.48
C THR A 415 -8.77 -4.35 3.32
N THR A 416 -7.49 -4.18 3.54
CA THR A 416 -6.41 -3.85 2.59
C THR A 416 -5.16 -4.59 3.06
N PHE A 417 -4.16 -4.77 2.19
CA PHE A 417 -2.91 -5.40 2.60
C PHE A 417 -1.88 -4.38 3.07
N TRP A 418 -1.06 -4.83 4.01
CA TRP A 418 -0.24 -4.01 4.89
C TRP A 418 1.13 -3.73 4.28
N GLU A 419 1.76 -2.66 4.75
CA GLU A 419 3.09 -2.23 4.35
C GLU A 419 4.15 -3.27 4.73
N ASP A 420 4.03 -3.85 5.93
CA ASP A 420 4.89 -4.91 6.43
C ASP A 420 4.05 -5.95 7.19
N PHE A 421 4.49 -7.21 7.17
CA PHE A 421 3.85 -8.28 7.91
C PHE A 421 4.78 -9.47 8.05
N HIS A 422 4.93 -9.93 9.30
CA HIS A 422 5.63 -11.17 9.64
C HIS A 422 4.65 -12.14 10.27
N ILE A 423 4.66 -13.39 9.82
CA ILE A 423 3.74 -14.42 10.31
C ILE A 423 3.86 -14.63 11.83
N GLU A 424 5.05 -14.39 12.38
CA GLU A 424 5.34 -14.50 13.82
C GLU A 424 4.60 -13.45 14.67
N TRP A 425 4.14 -12.34 14.09
CA TRP A 425 3.35 -11.35 14.82
C TRP A 425 1.97 -11.86 15.24
N LEU A 426 1.52 -12.98 14.68
CA LEU A 426 0.22 -13.56 15.03
C LEU A 426 0.21 -14.14 16.44
N GLU A 427 1.37 -14.53 16.97
CA GLU A 427 1.46 -15.15 18.28
C GLU A 427 1.09 -14.16 19.39
N GLY A 428 0.02 -14.48 20.10
CA GLY A 428 -0.50 -13.64 21.19
C GLY A 428 -1.16 -12.32 20.76
N SER A 429 -1.33 -12.07 19.45
CA SER A 429 -1.95 -10.85 18.95
C SER A 429 -3.47 -10.99 18.74
N GLY A 430 -4.18 -9.86 18.88
CA GLY A 430 -5.60 -9.72 18.55
C GLY A 430 -5.84 -9.33 17.10
N ARG A 431 -7.12 -9.10 16.75
CA ARG A 431 -7.52 -8.52 15.47
C ARG A 431 -7.35 -6.99 15.50
N ILE A 432 -7.12 -6.39 14.34
CA ILE A 432 -6.98 -4.91 14.22
C ILE A 432 -8.32 -4.17 14.41
N ASP A 433 -9.45 -4.87 14.33
CA ASP A 433 -10.82 -4.33 14.45
C ASP A 433 -11.51 -4.71 15.77
N GLU A 434 -10.73 -5.18 16.74
CA GLU A 434 -11.16 -5.51 18.10
C GLU A 434 -10.15 -4.96 19.11
N ILE A 435 -10.61 -4.59 20.30
CA ILE A 435 -9.76 -4.26 21.44
C ILE A 435 -9.89 -5.39 22.45
N ASP A 436 -8.82 -6.17 22.58
CA ASP A 436 -8.73 -7.24 23.57
C ASP A 436 -7.52 -6.94 24.49
N PRO A 437 -7.77 -6.51 25.75
CA PRO A 437 -6.69 -6.14 26.67
C PRO A 437 -5.81 -7.34 27.09
N THR A 438 -6.23 -8.57 26.78
CA THR A 438 -5.45 -9.79 27.09
C THR A 438 -4.47 -10.16 25.98
N LYS A 439 -4.54 -9.47 24.82
CA LYS A 439 -3.71 -9.73 23.66
C LYS A 439 -2.87 -8.50 23.29
N LYS A 440 -1.79 -8.74 22.57
CA LYS A 440 -1.02 -7.67 21.96
C LYS A 440 -1.82 -7.01 20.83
N ASP A 441 -1.67 -5.72 20.68
CA ASP A 441 -2.19 -4.98 19.55
C ASP A 441 -1.33 -5.23 18.31
N LEU A 442 -1.86 -5.98 17.34
CA LEU A 442 -1.11 -6.38 16.14
C LEU A 442 -0.58 -5.17 15.35
N HIS A 443 -1.27 -4.05 15.36
CA HIS A 443 -0.84 -2.83 14.68
C HIS A 443 0.12 -2.01 15.56
N GLY A 444 -0.17 -1.89 16.87
CA GLY A 444 0.52 -0.97 17.76
C GLY A 444 1.77 -1.53 18.45
N ASP A 445 1.88 -2.86 18.57
CA ASP A 445 2.97 -3.51 19.35
C ASP A 445 4.03 -4.17 18.48
N TYR A 446 3.86 -4.18 17.17
CA TYR A 446 4.76 -4.79 16.22
C TYR A 446 5.26 -3.79 15.17
N GLY A 447 6.04 -4.29 14.24
CA GLY A 447 6.66 -3.54 13.17
C GLY A 447 8.17 -3.51 13.30
N ASP A 448 8.83 -3.40 12.14
CA ASP A 448 10.27 -3.35 12.02
C ASP A 448 10.73 -2.12 11.22
N HIS A 449 12.03 -1.85 11.28
CA HIS A 449 12.67 -0.78 10.51
C HIS A 449 12.07 0.60 10.82
N CYS A 450 11.47 1.25 9.83
CA CYS A 450 10.79 2.54 9.98
C CYS A 450 9.28 2.41 10.22
N TYR A 451 8.75 1.19 10.29
CA TYR A 451 7.32 0.87 10.36
C TYR A 451 6.87 0.37 11.73
N VAL A 452 7.40 0.92 12.80
CA VAL A 452 7.14 0.47 14.16
C VAL A 452 5.85 1.06 14.71
N GLY A 453 4.99 0.19 15.26
CA GLY A 453 3.73 0.57 15.88
C GLY A 453 2.77 1.27 14.92
N PHE A 454 2.01 2.23 15.41
CA PHE A 454 1.02 2.96 14.60
C PHE A 454 1.60 3.86 13.49
N ARG A 455 2.91 3.92 13.33
CA ARG A 455 3.52 4.48 12.14
C ARG A 455 3.35 3.56 10.92
N HIS A 456 3.26 2.25 11.12
CA HIS A 456 3.00 1.24 10.12
C HIS A 456 1.67 1.53 9.39
N SER A 457 1.61 1.33 8.07
CA SER A 457 0.38 1.49 7.29
C SER A 457 -0.27 0.13 7.02
N LEU A 458 -1.59 0.06 7.19
CA LEU A 458 -2.38 -1.12 6.89
C LEU A 458 -2.98 -1.09 5.47
N CYS A 459 -2.61 -0.08 4.65
CA CYS A 459 -2.95 -0.02 3.23
C CYS A 459 -1.75 0.49 2.44
N HIS A 460 -1.00 -0.43 1.82
CA HIS A 460 0.19 -0.11 1.04
C HIS A 460 0.19 -0.84 -0.30
N GLY A 461 0.37 -0.08 -1.38
CA GLY A 461 0.17 -0.57 -2.74
C GLY A 461 1.12 -1.71 -3.15
N TRP A 462 2.36 -1.70 -2.68
CA TRP A 462 3.33 -2.74 -3.02
C TRP A 462 2.92 -4.16 -2.59
N SER A 463 2.03 -4.30 -1.61
CA SER A 463 1.52 -5.60 -1.17
C SER A 463 0.48 -6.23 -2.12
N ALA A 464 0.04 -5.47 -3.14
CA ALA A 464 -0.96 -5.93 -4.10
C ALA A 464 -0.38 -6.83 -5.24
N GLY A 465 0.92 -7.03 -5.30
CA GLY A 465 1.57 -7.89 -6.31
C GLY A 465 1.00 -9.31 -6.41
N VAL A 466 0.40 -9.81 -5.32
CA VAL A 466 -0.29 -11.11 -5.28
C VAL A 466 -1.42 -11.24 -6.33
N VAL A 467 -1.99 -10.14 -6.81
CA VAL A 467 -3.00 -10.16 -7.89
C VAL A 467 -2.44 -10.79 -9.16
N LYS A 468 -1.20 -10.43 -9.52
CA LYS A 468 -0.52 -11.00 -10.70
C LYS A 468 -0.28 -12.49 -10.50
N PHE A 469 0.19 -12.90 -9.33
CA PHE A 469 0.35 -14.31 -8.98
C PHE A 469 -0.96 -15.09 -9.10
N ILE A 470 -2.06 -14.59 -8.55
CA ILE A 470 -3.38 -15.22 -8.67
C ILE A 470 -3.80 -15.37 -10.12
N LYS A 471 -3.59 -14.34 -10.95
CA LYS A 471 -3.94 -14.39 -12.38
C LYS A 471 -3.12 -15.42 -13.15
N GLU A 472 -1.86 -15.64 -12.79
CA GLU A 472 -0.93 -16.54 -13.47
C GLU A 472 -1.06 -18.00 -13.04
N HIS A 473 -1.40 -18.25 -11.76
CA HIS A 473 -1.30 -19.58 -11.17
C HIS A 473 -2.60 -20.14 -10.59
N CYS A 474 -3.60 -19.30 -10.30
CA CYS A 474 -4.84 -19.78 -9.71
C CYS A 474 -5.92 -19.96 -10.78
N HIS A 475 -5.77 -20.97 -11.59
CA HIS A 475 -6.76 -21.33 -12.61
C HIS A 475 -7.86 -22.23 -12.03
N ASN A 476 -9.04 -22.25 -12.64
CA ASN A 476 -10.21 -23.05 -12.25
C ASN A 476 -10.00 -24.56 -12.44
#